data_919702a13401f8534846f4b9a43b5ecf
#
_entry.id   919702a13401f8534846f4b9a43b5ecf
#
_cell.length_a   1.000
_cell.length_b   1.000
_cell.length_c   1.000
_cell.angle_alpha   90.00
_cell.angle_beta   90.00
_cell.angle_gamma   90.00
#
_symmetry.space_group_name_H-M   'P 1'
#
loop_
_entity.id
_entity.type
_entity.pdbx_description
1 polymer ?
#
loop_
_entity_poly.entity_id
_entity_poly.type
_entity_poly.pdbx_seq_one_letter_code
_entity_poly.pdbx_strand_id
1 'polypeptide(L)'
;GNLTDGGAWHHRFKGKNERYYPENYTRDLARILSTEIEKGKFDIIVTYDYYFASDLQINIPIVYISDTTFDQFKDYLNIKEGYYNNLAEATEQRLIDNVDVLLYRSEWVKNNAIEHYHADARKINVVEFGANIPAPLKYKIETPMDICHLVFIGRNWEKKGGDKALAAYRHMRGKRFPCTLTMIGAAPPTKIEEDEGLTIIPFLDKSKEEDLKRLDDILYNAHFLILPTTFDAYGIVFCEASAYGVPSIAANVGGVSQPVREGKNGYLLPPSASGKDYAEKIISLFSNQKQYIALRKSSRKEYEKRLNWDAWKRKVDTVFRKAIKQKKKEIDSSTDFYLPVYAINMKSRTDRRKHLEKQFRGKKEFSLHIIDAIEDPNGRLGLWKSMVKAVKTAISNGDDIMIICEDDHTFTQDYSRDYLFANIIEAEEQHVELLSGGIGGFGHAIPVSANRYWVDWFWCTQFIIVFKPLFNKILEYQFQEDDTADGVLSVLATHKMTVYPFLSIQTDFGYSDVTVSNDRCQGLISRHFQETDRRLKMIHSVSHHFNDK
;
A
#
# COMPACT_ATOMS: atom_id res chain seq x y z
N GLY A 1 -8.05 -11.33 -11.29
CA GLY A 1 -8.91 -12.36 -10.75
C GLY A 1 -9.71 -11.77 -9.61
N ASN A 2 -11.04 -11.84 -9.66
CA ASN A 2 -11.91 -11.37 -8.59
C ASN A 2 -11.78 -12.30 -7.37
N LEU A 3 -11.15 -11.83 -6.30
CA LEU A 3 -11.19 -12.45 -4.97
C LEU A 3 -12.47 -12.00 -4.21
N THR A 4 -13.64 -12.09 -4.84
CA THR A 4 -14.89 -11.58 -4.25
C THR A 4 -15.73 -12.61 -3.50
N ASP A 5 -15.28 -13.86 -3.35
CA ASP A 5 -16.08 -14.92 -2.70
C ASP A 5 -15.45 -15.54 -1.44
N GLY A 6 -14.54 -14.83 -0.77
CA GLY A 6 -14.02 -15.24 0.54
C GLY A 6 -14.87 -14.68 1.68
N GLY A 7 -15.82 -15.47 2.18
CA GLY A 7 -16.48 -15.45 3.47
C GLY A 7 -16.56 -14.14 4.27
N ALA A 8 -17.27 -13.13 3.76
CA ALA A 8 -17.60 -11.96 4.59
C ALA A 8 -18.52 -12.38 5.73
N TRP A 9 -18.03 -12.36 6.96
CA TRP A 9 -18.84 -12.55 8.16
C TRP A 9 -19.81 -11.38 8.29
N HIS A 10 -21.06 -11.57 7.83
CA HIS A 10 -22.12 -10.62 8.03
C HIS A 10 -22.62 -10.68 9.47
N HIS A 11 -22.12 -9.84 10.34
CA HIS A 11 -22.83 -9.51 11.55
C HIS A 11 -24.02 -8.63 11.18
N ARG A 12 -25.20 -9.25 11.03
CA ARG A 12 -26.49 -8.54 10.99
C ARG A 12 -26.77 -7.95 12.37
N PHE A 13 -26.34 -6.74 12.61
CA PHE A 13 -26.94 -5.92 13.66
C PHE A 13 -28.21 -5.27 13.10
N LYS A 14 -29.33 -5.57 13.76
CA LYS A 14 -30.70 -5.06 13.52
C LYS A 14 -30.76 -3.82 12.60
N GLY A 15 -30.98 -4.03 11.30
CA GLY A 15 -31.58 -3.04 10.43
C GLY A 15 -30.63 -2.06 9.68
N LYS A 16 -29.31 -2.16 9.79
CA LYS A 16 -28.35 -1.34 9.02
C LYS A 16 -27.28 -2.19 8.39
N ASN A 17 -27.05 -2.02 7.08
CA ASN A 17 -25.97 -2.66 6.31
C ASN A 17 -24.63 -1.93 6.55
N GLU A 18 -24.13 -1.93 7.76
CA GLU A 18 -22.83 -1.36 8.09
C GLU A 18 -21.83 -2.50 8.24
N ARG A 19 -20.83 -2.56 7.38
CA ARG A 19 -19.74 -3.54 7.43
C ARG A 19 -18.60 -2.94 8.24
N TYR A 20 -18.47 -3.35 9.50
CA TYR A 20 -17.32 -3.04 10.33
C TYR A 20 -16.50 -4.30 10.53
N TYR A 21 -15.20 -4.22 10.27
CA TYR A 21 -14.28 -5.32 10.51
C TYR A 21 -13.49 -5.06 11.80
N PRO A 22 -13.42 -6.02 12.74
CA PRO A 22 -12.53 -5.91 13.90
C PRO A 22 -11.08 -5.67 13.47
N GLU A 23 -10.33 -4.90 14.24
CA GLU A 23 -8.94 -4.54 13.93
C GLU A 23 -8.04 -5.78 13.70
N ASN A 24 -8.21 -6.82 14.52
CA ASN A 24 -7.46 -8.07 14.35
C ASN A 24 -7.76 -8.75 13.01
N TYR A 25 -9.00 -8.68 12.53
CA TYR A 25 -9.38 -9.24 11.24
C TYR A 25 -8.71 -8.52 10.06
N THR A 26 -8.64 -7.18 10.10
CA THR A 26 -7.98 -6.42 9.03
C THR A 26 -6.49 -6.70 8.98
N ARG A 27 -5.83 -6.84 10.12
CA ARG A 27 -4.40 -7.18 10.22
C ARG A 27 -4.11 -8.61 9.73
N ASP A 28 -4.91 -9.59 10.14
CA ASP A 28 -4.74 -10.98 9.67
C ASP A 28 -4.94 -11.09 8.16
N LEU A 29 -5.96 -10.42 7.64
CA LEU A 29 -6.21 -10.39 6.20
C LEU A 29 -5.10 -9.66 5.44
N ALA A 30 -4.60 -8.54 5.96
CA ALA A 30 -3.47 -7.82 5.38
C ALA A 30 -2.22 -8.73 5.32
N ARG A 31 -1.93 -9.51 6.37
CA ARG A 31 -0.82 -10.46 6.37
C ARG A 31 -0.96 -11.55 5.31
N ILE A 32 -2.15 -12.13 5.17
CA ILE A 32 -2.43 -13.14 4.14
C ILE A 32 -2.26 -12.51 2.74
N LEU A 33 -2.83 -11.31 2.52
CA LEU A 33 -2.73 -10.61 1.24
C LEU A 33 -1.29 -10.22 0.92
N SER A 34 -0.51 -9.74 1.88
CA SER A 34 0.91 -9.43 1.68
C SER A 34 1.67 -10.64 1.17
N THR A 35 1.47 -11.81 1.80
CA THR A 35 2.09 -13.07 1.36
C THR A 35 1.68 -13.48 -0.06
N GLU A 36 0.41 -13.32 -0.43
CA GLU A 36 -0.07 -13.65 -1.78
C GLU A 36 0.42 -12.63 -2.83
N ILE A 37 0.50 -11.35 -2.44
CA ILE A 37 1.02 -10.29 -3.32
C ILE A 37 2.51 -10.51 -3.61
N GLU A 38 3.30 -10.93 -2.63
CA GLU A 38 4.73 -11.21 -2.78
C GLU A 38 5.00 -12.40 -3.71
N LYS A 39 4.11 -13.40 -3.73
CA LYS A 39 4.19 -14.53 -4.69
C LYS A 39 3.89 -14.07 -6.13
N GLY A 40 3.17 -12.97 -6.29
CA GLY A 40 2.79 -12.42 -7.59
C GLY A 40 3.86 -11.49 -8.17
N LYS A 41 3.76 -11.22 -9.47
CA LYS A 41 4.61 -10.23 -10.15
C LYS A 41 3.82 -8.96 -10.40
N PHE A 42 3.62 -8.17 -9.35
CA PHE A 42 2.90 -6.90 -9.42
C PHE A 42 3.88 -5.74 -9.33
N ASP A 43 3.64 -4.68 -10.11
CA ASP A 43 4.41 -3.44 -10.03
C ASP A 43 3.76 -2.42 -9.09
N ILE A 44 2.46 -2.54 -8.82
CA ILE A 44 1.66 -1.60 -8.05
C ILE A 44 0.37 -2.27 -7.55
N ILE A 45 -0.08 -1.90 -6.36
CA ILE A 45 -1.40 -2.25 -5.83
C ILE A 45 -2.29 -1.02 -5.89
N VAL A 46 -3.52 -1.19 -6.39
CA VAL A 46 -4.54 -0.13 -6.44
C VAL A 46 -5.79 -0.62 -5.73
N THR A 47 -6.27 0.14 -4.77
CA THR A 47 -7.46 -0.21 -3.99
C THR A 47 -8.33 1.01 -3.70
N TYR A 48 -9.63 0.78 -3.50
CA TYR A 48 -10.58 1.72 -2.88
C TYR A 48 -11.16 1.18 -1.58
N ASP A 49 -10.63 0.07 -1.09
CA ASP A 49 -11.00 -0.45 0.21
C ASP A 49 -9.94 -0.04 1.22
N TYR A 50 -10.34 0.76 2.21
CA TYR A 50 -9.42 1.27 3.22
C TYR A 50 -9.11 0.25 4.30
N TYR A 51 -9.96 -0.74 4.53
CA TYR A 51 -9.74 -1.74 5.57
C TYR A 51 -8.52 -2.62 5.28
N PHE A 52 -8.36 -3.04 4.02
CA PHE A 52 -7.28 -3.97 3.67
C PHE A 52 -5.94 -3.28 3.50
N ALA A 53 -5.96 -2.05 2.98
CA ALA A 53 -4.73 -1.32 2.72
C ALA A 53 -4.13 -0.67 3.98
N SER A 54 -4.91 -0.52 5.06
CA SER A 54 -4.44 0.13 6.29
C SER A 54 -3.24 -0.57 6.95
N ASP A 55 -3.16 -1.88 6.80
CA ASP A 55 -2.16 -2.71 7.49
C ASP A 55 -1.31 -3.56 6.49
N LEU A 56 -1.40 -3.32 5.17
CA LEU A 56 -0.58 -4.02 4.17
C LEU A 56 0.90 -3.67 4.31
N GLN A 57 1.76 -4.69 4.45
CA GLN A 57 3.21 -4.56 4.50
C GLN A 57 3.82 -5.22 3.25
N ILE A 58 4.13 -4.42 2.25
CA ILE A 58 4.65 -4.89 0.94
C ILE A 58 5.68 -3.93 0.35
N ASN A 59 6.59 -4.49 -0.46
CA ASN A 59 7.68 -3.75 -1.11
C ASN A 59 7.31 -3.17 -2.49
N ILE A 60 6.02 -3.05 -2.80
CA ILE A 60 5.51 -2.39 -4.01
C ILE A 60 4.58 -1.25 -3.62
N PRO A 61 4.44 -0.20 -4.46
CA PRO A 61 3.64 0.96 -4.07
C PRO A 61 2.16 0.63 -3.96
N ILE A 62 1.52 1.16 -2.92
CA ILE A 62 0.09 1.08 -2.67
C ILE A 62 -0.55 2.42 -3.03
N VAL A 63 -1.57 2.38 -3.90
CA VAL A 63 -2.39 3.53 -4.30
C VAL A 63 -3.81 3.35 -3.78
N TYR A 64 -4.26 4.27 -2.95
CA TYR A 64 -5.65 4.34 -2.51
C TYR A 64 -6.43 5.37 -3.31
N ILE A 65 -7.60 5.00 -3.82
CA ILE A 65 -8.49 5.88 -4.59
C ILE A 65 -9.77 6.11 -3.79
N SER A 66 -10.14 7.38 -3.56
CA SER A 66 -11.40 7.71 -2.91
C SER A 66 -12.04 9.01 -3.44
N ASP A 67 -13.33 9.16 -3.24
CA ASP A 67 -14.08 10.39 -3.51
C ASP A 67 -14.48 11.15 -2.25
N THR A 68 -14.19 10.59 -1.07
CA THR A 68 -14.45 11.19 0.22
C THR A 68 -13.55 10.57 1.28
N THR A 69 -13.35 11.24 2.41
CA THR A 69 -12.83 10.65 3.64
C THR A 69 -13.98 10.15 4.51
N PHE A 70 -13.69 9.33 5.51
CA PHE A 70 -14.72 8.90 6.46
C PHE A 70 -15.30 10.09 7.25
N ASP A 71 -14.47 11.04 7.66
CA ASP A 71 -14.89 12.29 8.31
C ASP A 71 -15.94 13.04 7.51
N GLN A 72 -15.73 13.22 6.21
CA GLN A 72 -16.71 13.86 5.32
C GLN A 72 -17.96 13.01 5.07
N PHE A 73 -17.83 11.69 5.11
CA PHE A 73 -18.90 10.76 4.84
C PHE A 73 -19.82 10.53 6.04
N LYS A 74 -19.28 10.55 7.27
CA LYS A 74 -20.05 10.38 8.51
C LYS A 74 -21.15 11.43 8.65
N ASP A 75 -20.84 12.69 8.32
CA ASP A 75 -21.80 13.80 8.36
C ASP A 75 -22.93 13.60 7.37
N TYR A 76 -22.60 13.14 6.15
CA TYR A 76 -23.61 12.86 5.12
C TYR A 76 -24.58 11.75 5.52
N LEU A 77 -24.11 10.74 6.23
CA LEU A 77 -24.92 9.62 6.69
C LEU A 77 -25.62 9.89 8.04
N ASN A 78 -25.36 11.02 8.69
CA ASN A 78 -25.78 11.30 10.07
C ASN A 78 -25.39 10.16 11.03
N ILE A 79 -24.16 9.64 10.88
CA ILE A 79 -23.65 8.57 11.73
C ILE A 79 -23.39 9.19 13.11
N LYS A 80 -24.06 8.65 14.14
CA LYS A 80 -23.86 9.10 15.52
C LYS A 80 -22.49 8.70 16.05
N GLU A 81 -21.90 9.52 16.89
CA GLU A 81 -20.67 9.18 17.60
C GLU A 81 -20.78 7.83 18.32
N GLY A 82 -19.70 7.05 18.33
CA GLY A 82 -19.64 5.76 18.99
C GLY A 82 -18.38 4.96 18.61
N TYR A 83 -18.22 3.82 19.27
CA TYR A 83 -17.05 2.94 19.12
C TYR A 83 -16.68 2.63 17.66
N TYR A 84 -17.67 2.33 16.83
CA TYR A 84 -17.43 1.96 15.42
C TYR A 84 -16.93 3.13 14.57
N ASN A 85 -17.34 4.35 14.89
CA ASN A 85 -16.87 5.55 14.19
C ASN A 85 -15.40 5.80 14.50
N ASN A 86 -15.03 5.69 15.78
CA ASN A 86 -13.64 5.84 16.22
C ASN A 86 -12.75 4.78 15.57
N LEU A 87 -13.24 3.55 15.43
CA LEU A 87 -12.52 2.47 14.77
C LEU A 87 -12.35 2.74 13.26
N ALA A 88 -13.40 3.20 12.58
CA ALA A 88 -13.34 3.53 11.15
C ALA A 88 -12.38 4.71 10.89
N GLU A 89 -12.45 5.74 11.73
CA GLU A 89 -11.58 6.91 11.68
C GLU A 89 -10.10 6.53 11.91
N ALA A 90 -9.83 5.72 12.94
CA ALA A 90 -8.49 5.22 13.22
C ALA A 90 -7.97 4.31 12.09
N THR A 91 -8.84 3.54 11.44
CA THR A 91 -8.47 2.68 10.31
C THR A 91 -8.13 3.51 9.08
N GLU A 92 -8.90 4.57 8.78
CA GLU A 92 -8.57 5.47 7.68
C GLU A 92 -7.27 6.26 7.95
N GLN A 93 -7.02 6.68 9.20
CA GLN A 93 -5.74 7.29 9.57
C GLN A 93 -4.57 6.33 9.27
N ARG A 94 -4.66 5.07 9.72
CA ARG A 94 -3.62 4.07 9.42
C ARG A 94 -3.42 3.84 7.92
N LEU A 95 -4.52 3.82 7.16
CA LEU A 95 -4.44 3.74 5.70
C LEU A 95 -3.66 4.91 5.12
N ILE A 96 -4.03 6.15 5.48
CA ILE A 96 -3.41 7.39 4.98
C ILE A 96 -1.91 7.40 5.29
N ASP A 97 -1.53 6.92 6.48
CA ASP A 97 -0.13 6.82 6.88
C ASP A 97 0.63 5.74 6.08
N ASN A 98 -0.02 4.61 5.84
CA ASN A 98 0.60 3.43 5.23
C ASN A 98 0.76 3.50 3.71
N VAL A 99 -0.20 4.08 2.97
CA VAL A 99 -0.15 4.07 1.49
C VAL A 99 0.87 5.04 0.92
N ASP A 100 1.41 4.71 -0.24
CA ASP A 100 2.40 5.54 -0.95
C ASP A 100 1.73 6.70 -1.72
N VAL A 101 0.50 6.49 -2.20
CA VAL A 101 -0.24 7.47 -2.99
C VAL A 101 -1.70 7.51 -2.59
N LEU A 102 -2.19 8.72 -2.32
CA LEU A 102 -3.60 9.05 -2.16
C LEU A 102 -4.10 9.68 -3.46
N LEU A 103 -5.02 9.03 -4.16
CA LEU A 103 -5.60 9.50 -5.40
C LEU A 103 -7.04 9.94 -5.18
N TYR A 104 -7.24 11.23 -4.95
CA TYR A 104 -8.56 11.81 -4.68
C TYR A 104 -9.20 12.43 -5.94
N ARG A 105 -10.53 12.51 -5.96
CA ARG A 105 -11.28 13.06 -7.09
C ARG A 105 -11.39 14.57 -7.06
N SER A 106 -11.21 15.20 -5.88
CA SER A 106 -11.42 16.65 -5.71
C SER A 106 -10.47 17.26 -4.69
N GLU A 107 -10.23 18.56 -4.80
CA GLU A 107 -9.51 19.33 -3.79
C GLU A 107 -10.24 19.34 -2.44
N TRP A 108 -11.58 19.19 -2.44
CA TRP A 108 -12.39 19.10 -1.22
C TRP A 108 -11.96 17.92 -0.35
N VAL A 109 -11.76 16.73 -0.93
CA VAL A 109 -11.28 15.55 -0.21
C VAL A 109 -9.83 15.72 0.21
N LYS A 110 -8.97 16.21 -0.68
CA LYS A 110 -7.57 16.49 -0.37
C LYS A 110 -7.44 17.42 0.83
N ASN A 111 -8.20 18.52 0.87
CA ASN A 111 -8.12 19.48 1.97
C ASN A 111 -8.51 18.83 3.29
N ASN A 112 -9.58 18.06 3.32
CA ASN A 112 -9.98 17.33 4.52
C ASN A 112 -8.92 16.29 4.95
N ALA A 113 -8.34 15.56 4.02
CA ALA A 113 -7.27 14.61 4.33
C ALA A 113 -6.06 15.31 4.96
N ILE A 114 -5.72 16.52 4.52
CA ILE A 114 -4.62 17.31 5.10
C ILE A 114 -5.02 17.91 6.45
N GLU A 115 -6.20 18.53 6.55
CA GLU A 115 -6.64 19.29 7.72
C GLU A 115 -7.05 18.39 8.88
N HIS A 116 -7.77 17.31 8.60
CA HIS A 116 -8.33 16.41 9.61
C HIS A 116 -7.40 15.21 9.91
N TYR A 117 -6.86 14.57 8.87
CA TYR A 117 -6.00 13.38 9.01
C TYR A 117 -4.50 13.69 8.95
N HIS A 118 -4.10 14.94 8.81
CA HIS A 118 -2.71 15.37 8.72
C HIS A 118 -1.91 14.65 7.61
N ALA A 119 -2.60 14.28 6.53
CA ALA A 119 -2.01 13.56 5.41
C ALA A 119 -0.86 14.35 4.77
N ASP A 120 0.23 13.66 4.44
CA ASP A 120 1.34 14.27 3.71
C ASP A 120 0.88 14.70 2.30
N ALA A 121 0.85 16.00 2.06
CA ALA A 121 0.42 16.58 0.77
C ALA A 121 1.22 16.04 -0.42
N ARG A 122 2.45 15.53 -0.21
CA ARG A 122 3.29 14.95 -1.27
C ARG A 122 2.76 13.61 -1.78
N LYS A 123 2.02 12.86 -0.95
CA LYS A 123 1.35 11.62 -1.33
C LYS A 123 0.06 11.86 -2.11
N ILE A 124 -0.53 13.07 -2.03
CA ILE A 124 -1.88 13.36 -2.55
C ILE A 124 -1.82 13.82 -4.00
N ASN A 125 -2.63 13.16 -4.83
CA ASN A 125 -2.86 13.54 -6.23
C ASN A 125 -4.36 13.71 -6.46
N VAL A 126 -4.77 14.85 -7.04
CA VAL A 126 -6.17 15.09 -7.41
C VAL A 126 -6.35 14.83 -8.90
N VAL A 127 -7.17 13.82 -9.21
CA VAL A 127 -7.47 13.43 -10.60
C VAL A 127 -8.97 13.27 -10.79
N GLU A 128 -9.52 14.13 -11.64
CA GLU A 128 -10.96 14.15 -11.95
C GLU A 128 -11.38 12.86 -12.66
N PHE A 129 -12.53 12.31 -12.30
CA PHE A 129 -13.15 11.17 -12.98
C PHE A 129 -13.81 11.58 -14.29
N GLY A 130 -13.95 10.61 -15.18
CA GLY A 130 -14.66 10.76 -16.44
C GLY A 130 -16.18 10.55 -16.35
N ALA A 131 -16.87 10.87 -17.41
CA ALA A 131 -18.29 10.55 -17.58
C ALA A 131 -18.53 9.04 -17.65
N ASN A 132 -19.55 8.53 -16.95
CA ASN A 132 -19.96 7.11 -16.96
C ASN A 132 -20.98 6.81 -18.08
N ILE A 133 -20.71 7.33 -19.25
CA ILE A 133 -21.42 7.07 -20.50
C ILE A 133 -20.41 6.89 -21.63
N PRO A 134 -20.74 6.20 -22.71
CA PRO A 134 -19.94 6.23 -23.93
C PRO A 134 -19.73 7.66 -24.41
N ALA A 135 -18.58 7.94 -25.01
CA ALA A 135 -18.36 9.26 -25.61
C ALA A 135 -19.41 9.52 -26.70
N PRO A 136 -20.20 10.61 -26.62
CA PRO A 136 -21.25 10.86 -27.57
C PRO A 136 -20.68 11.06 -28.97
N LEU A 137 -21.23 10.35 -29.94
CA LEU A 137 -20.88 10.49 -31.36
C LEU A 137 -21.36 11.81 -31.93
N LYS A 138 -22.44 12.37 -31.36
CA LYS A 138 -23.07 13.64 -31.77
C LYS A 138 -23.34 14.52 -30.55
N TYR A 139 -23.03 15.80 -30.67
CA TYR A 139 -23.42 16.84 -29.72
C TYR A 139 -23.75 18.12 -30.44
N LYS A 140 -24.60 18.97 -29.83
CA LYS A 140 -24.98 20.25 -30.39
C LYS A 140 -24.33 21.38 -29.63
N ILE A 141 -23.70 22.30 -30.32
CA ILE A 141 -23.23 23.57 -29.73
C ILE A 141 -24.29 24.66 -29.92
N GLU A 142 -24.85 24.71 -31.10
CA GLU A 142 -25.98 25.58 -31.42
C GLU A 142 -27.28 24.79 -31.33
N THR A 143 -28.17 25.24 -30.47
CA THR A 143 -29.47 24.62 -30.21
C THR A 143 -30.55 25.64 -30.46
N PRO A 144 -31.78 25.22 -30.84
CA PRO A 144 -32.93 26.12 -30.84
C PRO A 144 -33.08 26.82 -29.49
N MET A 145 -33.40 28.09 -29.47
CA MET A 145 -33.51 28.91 -28.26
C MET A 145 -34.95 29.34 -27.95
N ASP A 146 -35.91 28.68 -28.57
CA ASP A 146 -37.35 28.90 -28.38
C ASP A 146 -37.86 28.31 -27.06
N ILE A 147 -37.35 27.14 -26.67
CA ILE A 147 -37.74 26.46 -25.43
C ILE A 147 -36.46 26.02 -24.68
N CYS A 148 -36.34 26.37 -23.40
CA CYS A 148 -35.25 25.98 -22.55
C CYS A 148 -35.49 24.58 -21.94
N HIS A 149 -34.78 23.55 -22.41
CA HIS A 149 -34.87 22.18 -21.89
C HIS A 149 -33.92 21.96 -20.70
N LEU A 150 -34.48 21.80 -19.50
CA LEU A 150 -33.73 21.48 -18.28
C LEU A 150 -33.72 19.98 -18.07
N VAL A 151 -32.59 19.48 -17.57
CA VAL A 151 -32.45 18.09 -17.11
C VAL A 151 -31.98 18.06 -15.66
N PHE A 152 -32.59 17.21 -14.86
CA PHE A 152 -32.20 16.87 -13.51
C PHE A 152 -31.89 15.36 -13.47
N ILE A 153 -30.71 14.95 -12.91
CA ILE A 153 -30.34 13.55 -12.81
C ILE A 153 -29.85 13.27 -11.39
N GLY A 154 -30.59 12.46 -10.63
CA GLY A 154 -30.24 12.13 -9.25
C GLY A 154 -31.12 11.04 -8.66
N ARG A 155 -30.52 10.11 -7.89
CA ARG A 155 -31.22 8.94 -7.32
C ARG A 155 -32.01 9.24 -6.03
N ASN A 156 -31.71 10.33 -5.35
CA ASN A 156 -32.37 10.70 -4.10
C ASN A 156 -32.97 12.10 -4.26
N TRP A 157 -34.27 12.19 -4.19
CA TRP A 157 -35.01 13.43 -4.40
C TRP A 157 -34.58 14.56 -3.45
N GLU A 158 -34.59 14.27 -2.15
CA GLU A 158 -34.29 15.27 -1.13
C GLU A 158 -32.81 15.69 -1.18
N LYS A 159 -31.91 14.70 -1.16
CA LYS A 159 -30.46 14.97 -1.14
C LYS A 159 -29.95 15.61 -2.43
N LYS A 160 -30.59 15.33 -3.58
CA LYS A 160 -30.22 15.93 -4.86
C LYS A 160 -30.98 17.21 -5.18
N GLY A 161 -31.88 17.64 -4.29
CA GLY A 161 -32.57 18.92 -4.37
C GLY A 161 -33.68 18.94 -5.41
N GLY A 162 -34.43 17.84 -5.53
CA GLY A 162 -35.56 17.72 -6.47
C GLY A 162 -36.59 18.83 -6.31
N ASP A 163 -36.92 19.18 -5.05
CA ASP A 163 -37.86 20.27 -4.77
C ASP A 163 -37.36 21.64 -5.26
N LYS A 164 -36.05 21.91 -5.09
CA LYS A 164 -35.48 23.17 -5.59
C LYS A 164 -35.45 23.22 -7.12
N ALA A 165 -35.14 22.09 -7.80
CA ALA A 165 -35.19 22.02 -9.25
C ALA A 165 -36.60 22.21 -9.80
N LEU A 166 -37.59 21.58 -9.17
CA LEU A 166 -39.00 21.75 -9.51
C LEU A 166 -39.50 23.19 -9.26
N ALA A 167 -39.07 23.79 -8.13
CA ALA A 167 -39.40 25.18 -7.82
C ALA A 167 -38.77 26.16 -8.82
N ALA A 168 -37.53 25.88 -9.29
CA ALA A 168 -36.94 26.68 -10.35
C ALA A 168 -37.73 26.62 -11.66
N TYR A 169 -38.09 25.41 -12.09
CA TYR A 169 -38.93 25.19 -13.27
C TYR A 169 -40.27 25.94 -13.15
N ARG A 170 -41.00 25.78 -12.02
CA ARG A 170 -42.29 26.47 -11.77
C ARG A 170 -42.13 27.98 -11.77
N HIS A 171 -41.05 28.51 -11.21
CA HIS A 171 -40.77 29.95 -11.25
C HIS A 171 -40.58 30.48 -12.69
N MET A 172 -39.85 29.74 -13.54
CA MET A 172 -39.66 30.07 -14.95
C MET A 172 -41.00 30.06 -15.69
N ARG A 173 -41.82 29.03 -15.48
CA ARG A 173 -43.18 28.93 -16.06
C ARG A 173 -44.09 30.08 -15.60
N GLY A 174 -44.05 30.43 -14.31
CA GLY A 174 -44.79 31.57 -13.74
C GLY A 174 -44.40 32.91 -14.37
N LYS A 175 -43.15 33.06 -14.81
CA LYS A 175 -42.70 34.21 -15.61
C LYS A 175 -43.05 34.11 -17.10
N ARG A 176 -43.79 33.10 -17.54
CA ARG A 176 -44.09 32.78 -18.93
C ARG A 176 -42.84 32.53 -19.78
N PHE A 177 -41.77 32.09 -19.13
CA PHE A 177 -40.54 31.72 -19.82
C PHE A 177 -40.68 30.30 -20.39
N PRO A 178 -40.53 30.10 -21.73
CA PRO A 178 -40.71 28.79 -22.32
C PRO A 178 -39.64 27.80 -21.85
N CYS A 179 -40.04 26.79 -21.08
CA CYS A 179 -39.13 25.78 -20.57
C CYS A 179 -39.82 24.43 -20.33
N THR A 180 -39.01 23.37 -20.34
CA THR A 180 -39.35 22.02 -19.90
C THR A 180 -38.37 21.53 -18.85
N LEU A 181 -38.78 20.56 -18.04
CA LEU A 181 -37.93 19.90 -17.07
C LEU A 181 -38.10 18.38 -17.18
N THR A 182 -37.00 17.68 -17.48
CA THR A 182 -36.93 16.22 -17.39
C THR A 182 -36.16 15.82 -16.15
N MET A 183 -36.79 15.08 -15.23
CA MET A 183 -36.21 14.59 -13.98
C MET A 183 -35.98 13.09 -14.06
N ILE A 184 -34.73 12.63 -13.81
CA ILE A 184 -34.32 11.23 -13.97
C ILE A 184 -33.76 10.70 -12.66
N GLY A 185 -34.19 9.50 -12.26
CA GLY A 185 -33.57 8.73 -11.19
C GLY A 185 -34.13 8.94 -9.78
N ALA A 186 -35.06 9.88 -9.61
CA ALA A 186 -35.72 10.10 -8.33
C ALA A 186 -37.24 10.33 -8.56
N ALA A 187 -38.04 9.63 -7.77
CA ALA A 187 -39.47 9.90 -7.67
C ALA A 187 -39.71 10.96 -6.58
N PRO A 188 -40.62 11.90 -6.81
CA PRO A 188 -41.04 12.85 -5.78
C PRO A 188 -41.71 12.11 -4.62
N PRO A 189 -41.59 12.60 -3.36
CA PRO A 189 -42.21 11.98 -2.20
C PRO A 189 -43.72 12.08 -2.20
N THR A 190 -44.28 13.05 -2.92
CA THR A 190 -45.73 13.28 -3.08
C THR A 190 -46.07 13.34 -4.56
N LYS A 191 -47.35 13.02 -4.89
CA LYS A 191 -47.84 13.14 -6.25
C LYS A 191 -47.76 14.60 -6.70
N ILE A 192 -47.08 14.85 -7.81
CA ILE A 192 -46.99 16.17 -8.43
C ILE A 192 -48.15 16.31 -9.46
N GLU A 193 -48.72 17.50 -9.54
CA GLU A 193 -49.72 17.81 -10.58
C GLU A 193 -49.11 17.63 -11.98
N GLU A 194 -49.86 17.06 -12.89
CA GLU A 194 -49.45 16.87 -14.27
C GLU A 194 -49.24 18.24 -14.95
N ASP A 195 -48.10 18.35 -15.63
CA ASP A 195 -47.69 19.54 -16.38
C ASP A 195 -47.02 19.05 -17.68
N GLU A 196 -47.55 19.52 -18.82
CA GLU A 196 -47.05 19.13 -20.15
C GLU A 196 -45.55 19.38 -20.34
N GLY A 197 -44.97 20.32 -19.60
CA GLY A 197 -43.55 20.65 -19.65
C GLY A 197 -42.68 19.85 -18.67
N LEU A 198 -43.30 19.02 -17.80
CA LEU A 198 -42.60 18.24 -16.77
C LEU A 198 -42.63 16.74 -17.10
N THR A 199 -41.47 16.13 -17.19
CA THR A 199 -41.33 14.67 -17.38
C THR A 199 -40.54 14.08 -16.20
N ILE A 200 -41.13 13.05 -15.56
CA ILE A 200 -40.43 12.32 -14.47
C ILE A 200 -40.17 10.89 -14.93
N ILE A 201 -38.90 10.50 -14.92
CA ILE A 201 -38.44 9.15 -15.28
C ILE A 201 -37.83 8.54 -14.02
N PRO A 202 -38.47 7.56 -13.36
CA PRO A 202 -38.04 7.03 -12.07
C PRO A 202 -36.61 6.47 -12.09
N PHE A 203 -36.21 5.82 -13.20
CA PHE A 203 -34.89 5.25 -13.36
C PHE A 203 -34.57 5.00 -14.85
N LEU A 204 -33.31 5.18 -15.21
CA LEU A 204 -32.70 4.68 -16.45
C LEU A 204 -31.49 3.83 -16.12
N ASP A 205 -31.46 2.60 -16.61
CA ASP A 205 -30.40 1.65 -16.43
C ASP A 205 -29.37 1.76 -17.57
N LYS A 206 -28.23 2.37 -17.31
CA LYS A 206 -27.18 2.58 -18.32
C LYS A 206 -26.58 1.29 -18.88
N SER A 207 -26.88 0.13 -18.29
CA SER A 207 -26.50 -1.17 -18.84
C SER A 207 -27.44 -1.66 -19.95
N LYS A 208 -28.63 -1.05 -20.08
CA LYS A 208 -29.64 -1.34 -21.11
C LYS A 208 -29.50 -0.36 -22.26
N GLU A 209 -29.41 -0.87 -23.46
CA GLU A 209 -29.23 -0.05 -24.67
C GLU A 209 -30.37 0.96 -24.89
N GLU A 210 -31.63 0.56 -24.64
CA GLU A 210 -32.79 1.44 -24.77
C GLU A 210 -32.76 2.62 -23.80
N ASP A 211 -32.42 2.35 -22.52
CA ASP A 211 -32.32 3.37 -21.49
C ASP A 211 -31.14 4.30 -21.74
N LEU A 212 -30.00 3.72 -22.19
CA LEU A 212 -28.83 4.50 -22.56
C LEU A 212 -29.12 5.43 -23.74
N LYS A 213 -29.80 4.94 -24.77
CA LYS A 213 -30.22 5.74 -25.91
C LYS A 213 -31.21 6.85 -25.50
N ARG A 214 -32.15 6.55 -24.59
CA ARG A 214 -33.06 7.56 -24.05
C ARG A 214 -32.32 8.66 -23.29
N LEU A 215 -31.30 8.28 -22.48
CA LEU A 215 -30.46 9.24 -21.78
C LEU A 215 -29.66 10.10 -22.77
N ASP A 216 -29.10 9.47 -23.84
CA ASP A 216 -28.40 10.16 -24.92
C ASP A 216 -29.29 11.21 -25.59
N ASP A 217 -30.53 10.85 -25.98
CA ASP A 217 -31.48 11.76 -26.58
C ASP A 217 -31.85 12.94 -25.65
N ILE A 218 -32.02 12.68 -24.35
CA ILE A 218 -32.33 13.71 -23.36
C ILE A 218 -31.16 14.69 -23.22
N LEU A 219 -29.93 14.19 -23.02
CA LEU A 219 -28.73 15.01 -22.86
C LEU A 219 -28.38 15.77 -24.16
N TYR A 220 -28.58 15.14 -25.31
CA TYR A 220 -28.37 15.77 -26.63
C TYR A 220 -29.26 17.00 -26.86
N ASN A 221 -30.49 16.98 -26.34
CA ASN A 221 -31.45 18.08 -26.48
C ASN A 221 -31.44 19.04 -25.28
N ALA A 222 -30.77 18.71 -24.18
CA ALA A 222 -30.76 19.56 -23.00
C ALA A 222 -29.99 20.88 -23.20
N HIS A 223 -30.49 21.92 -22.54
CA HIS A 223 -29.83 23.21 -22.47
C HIS A 223 -29.04 23.39 -21.19
N PHE A 224 -29.55 22.93 -20.05
CA PHE A 224 -28.86 22.98 -18.77
C PHE A 224 -29.11 21.69 -17.97
N LEU A 225 -28.10 21.23 -17.28
CA LEU A 225 -28.23 20.34 -16.12
C LEU A 225 -28.48 21.21 -14.88
N ILE A 226 -29.60 21.01 -14.19
CA ILE A 226 -29.88 21.65 -12.90
C ILE A 226 -29.76 20.62 -11.77
N LEU A 227 -28.84 20.85 -10.81
CA LEU A 227 -28.66 19.93 -9.69
C LEU A 227 -28.36 20.70 -8.38
N PRO A 228 -29.44 21.16 -7.69
CA PRO A 228 -29.32 21.89 -6.42
C PRO A 228 -29.12 20.93 -5.24
N THR A 229 -28.13 20.05 -5.34
CA THR A 229 -27.83 19.01 -4.36
C THR A 229 -27.44 19.58 -3.00
N THR A 230 -27.78 18.89 -1.91
CA THR A 230 -27.34 19.27 -0.56
C THR A 230 -25.98 18.66 -0.23
N PHE A 231 -25.60 17.60 -0.92
CA PHE A 231 -24.29 16.95 -0.83
C PHE A 231 -23.98 16.16 -2.10
N ASP A 232 -22.75 16.27 -2.56
CA ASP A 232 -22.17 15.37 -3.56
C ASP A 232 -20.64 15.31 -3.38
N ALA A 233 -20.07 14.12 -3.31
CA ALA A 233 -18.62 13.94 -3.19
C ALA A 233 -17.87 14.40 -4.47
N TYR A 234 -18.53 14.27 -5.64
CA TYR A 234 -17.97 14.68 -6.93
C TYR A 234 -19.06 15.05 -7.95
N GLY A 235 -20.00 14.14 -8.19
CA GLY A 235 -21.07 14.35 -9.18
C GLY A 235 -20.66 14.00 -10.61
N ILE A 236 -20.54 12.71 -10.91
CA ILE A 236 -20.18 12.22 -12.26
C ILE A 236 -21.14 12.74 -13.35
N VAL A 237 -22.39 13.00 -13.00
CA VAL A 237 -23.40 13.56 -13.91
C VAL A 237 -22.99 14.90 -14.56
N PHE A 238 -22.17 15.69 -13.87
CA PHE A 238 -21.62 16.93 -14.44
C PHE A 238 -20.63 16.67 -15.58
N CYS A 239 -19.89 15.56 -15.50
CA CYS A 239 -19.03 15.10 -16.57
C CYS A 239 -19.88 14.62 -17.77
N GLU A 240 -20.97 13.91 -17.49
CA GLU A 240 -21.91 13.41 -18.49
C GLU A 240 -22.59 14.57 -19.24
N ALA A 241 -23.10 15.57 -18.54
CA ALA A 241 -23.65 16.79 -19.15
C ALA A 241 -22.59 17.51 -20.01
N SER A 242 -21.37 17.68 -19.50
CA SER A 242 -20.29 18.32 -20.23
C SER A 242 -19.92 17.57 -21.52
N ALA A 243 -20.11 16.24 -21.58
CA ALA A 243 -19.89 15.46 -22.79
C ALA A 243 -20.79 15.89 -23.96
N TYR A 244 -21.99 16.39 -23.67
CA TYR A 244 -22.89 16.96 -24.66
C TYR A 244 -22.78 18.48 -24.82
N GLY A 245 -21.79 19.08 -24.13
CA GLY A 245 -21.65 20.54 -24.09
C GLY A 245 -22.77 21.19 -23.27
N VAL A 246 -23.49 20.46 -22.43
CA VAL A 246 -24.53 20.97 -21.56
C VAL A 246 -23.94 21.58 -20.30
N PRO A 247 -24.07 22.90 -20.07
CA PRO A 247 -23.59 23.52 -18.85
C PRO A 247 -24.44 23.16 -17.65
N SER A 248 -23.83 23.12 -16.48
CA SER A 248 -24.47 22.73 -15.23
C SER A 248 -24.74 23.94 -14.34
N ILE A 249 -25.91 24.01 -13.71
CA ILE A 249 -26.24 24.96 -12.64
C ILE A 249 -26.44 24.14 -11.37
N ALA A 250 -25.49 24.24 -10.44
CA ALA A 250 -25.40 23.34 -9.30
C ALA A 250 -25.18 24.08 -7.98
N ALA A 251 -25.36 23.40 -6.85
CA ALA A 251 -24.98 23.92 -5.54
C ALA A 251 -23.46 23.81 -5.32
N ASN A 252 -22.90 24.81 -4.67
CA ASN A 252 -21.49 24.79 -4.22
C ASN A 252 -21.36 24.02 -2.91
N VAL A 253 -21.36 22.69 -2.98
CA VAL A 253 -21.28 21.78 -1.83
C VAL A 253 -20.33 20.64 -2.12
N GLY A 254 -19.67 20.14 -1.09
CA GLY A 254 -18.77 18.99 -1.21
C GLY A 254 -17.72 19.13 -2.32
N GLY A 255 -17.57 18.10 -3.13
CA GLY A 255 -16.62 18.08 -4.25
C GLY A 255 -17.15 18.63 -5.57
N VAL A 256 -18.37 19.22 -5.63
CA VAL A 256 -19.02 19.69 -6.87
C VAL A 256 -18.21 20.73 -7.64
N SER A 257 -17.44 21.57 -6.94
CA SER A 257 -16.57 22.59 -7.56
C SER A 257 -15.42 21.99 -8.40
N GLN A 258 -15.16 20.71 -8.27
CA GLN A 258 -14.13 20.04 -9.07
C GLN A 258 -14.60 19.74 -10.51
N PRO A 259 -15.72 19.02 -10.73
CA PRO A 259 -16.24 18.81 -12.08
C PRO A 259 -16.86 20.08 -12.67
N VAL A 260 -17.49 20.95 -11.87
CA VAL A 260 -18.11 22.20 -12.33
C VAL A 260 -17.22 23.39 -12.04
N ARG A 261 -16.67 24.02 -13.10
CA ARG A 261 -15.85 25.22 -13.00
C ARG A 261 -16.64 26.45 -13.44
N GLU A 262 -16.68 27.45 -12.57
CA GLU A 262 -17.41 28.71 -12.75
C GLU A 262 -17.10 29.36 -14.09
N GLY A 263 -18.13 29.62 -14.89
CA GLY A 263 -18.01 30.23 -16.22
C GLY A 263 -17.32 29.38 -17.29
N LYS A 264 -16.94 28.10 -16.99
CA LYS A 264 -16.33 27.17 -17.96
C LYS A 264 -17.32 26.13 -18.44
N ASN A 265 -17.89 25.35 -17.53
CA ASN A 265 -18.88 24.33 -17.84
C ASN A 265 -20.12 24.42 -16.95
N GLY A 266 -20.28 25.53 -16.24
CA GLY A 266 -21.43 25.77 -15.41
C GLY A 266 -21.27 26.94 -14.45
N TYR A 267 -22.19 27.01 -13.49
CA TYR A 267 -22.18 27.97 -12.41
C TYR A 267 -22.60 27.29 -11.11
N LEU A 268 -21.99 27.73 -10.02
CA LEU A 268 -22.23 27.24 -8.67
C LEU A 268 -23.00 28.30 -7.87
N LEU A 269 -24.12 27.91 -7.28
CA LEU A 269 -24.88 28.76 -6.38
C LEU A 269 -24.62 28.37 -4.92
N PRO A 270 -24.78 29.31 -3.98
CA PRO A 270 -24.67 29.00 -2.55
C PRO A 270 -25.64 27.88 -2.14
N PRO A 271 -25.32 27.07 -1.12
CA PRO A 271 -26.24 26.03 -0.60
C PRO A 271 -27.59 26.57 -0.16
N SER A 272 -27.62 27.83 0.27
CA SER A 272 -28.84 28.57 0.67
C SER A 272 -29.72 29.04 -0.51
N ALA A 273 -29.19 28.95 -1.75
CA ALA A 273 -29.93 29.40 -2.94
C ALA A 273 -31.28 28.69 -3.07
N SER A 274 -32.32 29.46 -3.38
CA SER A 274 -33.68 28.99 -3.60
C SER A 274 -33.89 28.55 -5.06
N GLY A 275 -34.99 27.86 -5.34
CA GLY A 275 -35.39 27.56 -6.73
C GLY A 275 -35.49 28.81 -7.61
N LYS A 276 -35.92 29.96 -7.04
CA LYS A 276 -35.94 31.24 -7.74
C LYS A 276 -34.53 31.66 -8.21
N ASP A 277 -33.54 31.53 -7.37
CA ASP A 277 -32.14 31.93 -7.69
C ASP A 277 -31.60 31.08 -8.85
N TYR A 278 -31.86 29.77 -8.85
CA TYR A 278 -31.54 28.88 -9.97
C TYR A 278 -32.26 29.31 -11.27
N ALA A 279 -33.54 29.62 -11.19
CA ALA A 279 -34.34 30.06 -12.32
C ALA A 279 -33.79 31.37 -12.93
N GLU A 280 -33.54 32.38 -12.10
CA GLU A 280 -33.00 33.67 -12.54
C GLU A 280 -31.64 33.53 -13.22
N LYS A 281 -30.77 32.67 -12.65
CA LYS A 281 -29.47 32.37 -13.27
C LYS A 281 -29.63 31.73 -14.66
N ILE A 282 -30.52 30.74 -14.78
CA ILE A 282 -30.80 30.05 -16.05
C ILE A 282 -31.38 31.02 -17.07
N ILE A 283 -32.41 31.81 -16.70
CA ILE A 283 -33.02 32.81 -17.57
C ILE A 283 -31.98 33.81 -18.09
N SER A 284 -31.16 34.35 -17.18
CA SER A 284 -30.12 35.31 -17.54
C SER A 284 -29.11 34.73 -18.56
N LEU A 285 -28.68 33.49 -18.39
CA LEU A 285 -27.77 32.83 -19.31
C LEU A 285 -28.43 32.49 -20.65
N PHE A 286 -29.65 31.93 -20.62
CA PHE A 286 -30.34 31.50 -21.82
C PHE A 286 -30.77 32.68 -22.68
N SER A 287 -31.19 33.81 -22.08
CA SER A 287 -31.57 35.03 -22.80
C SER A 287 -30.37 35.72 -23.52
N ASN A 288 -29.15 35.39 -23.16
CA ASN A 288 -27.94 35.86 -23.85
C ASN A 288 -27.36 34.76 -24.74
N GLN A 289 -27.91 34.62 -25.95
CA GLN A 289 -27.54 33.57 -26.91
C GLN A 289 -26.01 33.47 -27.13
N LYS A 290 -25.31 34.60 -27.28
CA LYS A 290 -23.86 34.62 -27.52
C LYS A 290 -23.09 34.02 -26.33
N GLN A 291 -23.46 34.41 -25.10
CA GLN A 291 -22.84 33.91 -23.88
C GLN A 291 -23.18 32.44 -23.67
N TYR A 292 -24.41 32.02 -23.93
CA TYR A 292 -24.84 30.64 -23.80
C TYR A 292 -24.09 29.72 -24.77
N ILE A 293 -23.99 30.07 -26.06
CA ILE A 293 -23.24 29.28 -27.04
C ILE A 293 -21.76 29.17 -26.66
N ALA A 294 -21.17 30.28 -26.19
CA ALA A 294 -19.76 30.26 -25.70
C ALA A 294 -19.61 29.31 -24.49
N LEU A 295 -20.57 29.30 -23.57
CA LEU A 295 -20.57 28.42 -22.42
C LEU A 295 -20.72 26.93 -22.82
N ARG A 296 -21.57 26.63 -23.80
CA ARG A 296 -21.71 25.26 -24.35
C ARG A 296 -20.39 24.77 -24.99
N LYS A 297 -19.75 25.62 -25.81
CA LYS A 297 -18.42 25.32 -26.40
C LYS A 297 -17.39 25.05 -25.32
N SER A 298 -17.37 25.87 -24.28
CA SER A 298 -16.46 25.72 -23.17
C SER A 298 -16.75 24.45 -22.35
N SER A 299 -18.02 24.12 -22.13
CA SER A 299 -18.43 22.91 -21.42
C SER A 299 -17.93 21.64 -22.15
N ARG A 300 -18.12 21.56 -23.47
CA ARG A 300 -17.57 20.45 -24.26
C ARG A 300 -16.04 20.38 -24.18
N LYS A 301 -15.36 21.53 -24.25
CA LYS A 301 -13.90 21.59 -24.13
C LYS A 301 -13.40 21.10 -22.75
N GLU A 302 -14.12 21.39 -21.66
CA GLU A 302 -13.80 20.86 -20.34
C GLU A 302 -13.93 19.33 -20.29
N TYR A 303 -14.96 18.74 -20.92
CA TYR A 303 -15.06 17.30 -21.09
C TYR A 303 -13.86 16.72 -21.82
N GLU A 304 -13.54 17.25 -23.00
CA GLU A 304 -12.44 16.75 -23.83
C GLU A 304 -11.08 16.84 -23.13
N LYS A 305 -10.88 17.90 -22.35
CA LYS A 305 -9.60 18.15 -21.66
C LYS A 305 -9.42 17.31 -20.39
N ARG A 306 -10.49 17.10 -19.57
CA ARG A 306 -10.32 16.56 -18.22
C ARG A 306 -11.46 15.67 -17.68
N LEU A 307 -12.69 15.75 -18.20
CA LEU A 307 -13.85 15.06 -17.62
C LEU A 307 -14.20 13.77 -18.38
N ASN A 308 -13.20 13.09 -18.93
CA ASN A 308 -13.31 11.81 -19.63
C ASN A 308 -12.28 10.81 -19.15
N TRP A 309 -12.54 9.53 -19.35
CA TRP A 309 -11.67 8.45 -18.84
C TRP A 309 -10.30 8.39 -19.52
N ASP A 310 -10.14 8.89 -20.76
CA ASP A 310 -8.84 8.95 -21.40
C ASP A 310 -7.94 10.01 -20.74
N ALA A 311 -8.52 11.15 -20.35
CA ALA A 311 -7.81 12.16 -19.57
C ALA A 311 -7.41 11.64 -18.19
N TRP A 312 -8.31 10.92 -17.51
CA TRP A 312 -8.04 10.26 -16.26
C TRP A 312 -6.89 9.25 -16.40
N LYS A 313 -6.98 8.36 -17.38
CA LYS A 313 -5.96 7.33 -17.67
C LYS A 313 -4.57 7.94 -17.84
N ARG A 314 -4.44 9.01 -18.64
CA ARG A 314 -3.14 9.67 -18.86
C ARG A 314 -2.55 10.25 -17.57
N LYS A 315 -3.39 10.87 -16.72
CA LYS A 315 -2.94 11.44 -15.44
C LYS A 315 -2.53 10.35 -14.47
N VAL A 316 -3.34 9.31 -14.33
CA VAL A 316 -3.10 8.18 -13.42
C VAL A 316 -1.88 7.37 -13.83
N ASP A 317 -1.65 7.12 -15.13
CA ASP A 317 -0.43 6.46 -15.62
C ASP A 317 0.83 7.23 -15.19
N THR A 318 0.79 8.57 -15.26
CA THR A 318 1.89 9.40 -14.78
C THR A 318 2.14 9.25 -13.28
N VAL A 319 1.06 9.22 -12.48
CA VAL A 319 1.13 9.02 -11.02
C VAL A 319 1.69 7.64 -10.69
N PHE A 320 1.20 6.59 -11.34
CA PHE A 320 1.63 5.21 -11.12
C PHE A 320 3.11 5.00 -11.45
N ARG A 321 3.57 5.51 -12.61
CA ARG A 321 5.00 5.44 -12.98
C ARG A 321 5.90 6.16 -11.99
N LYS A 322 5.45 7.32 -11.48
CA LYS A 322 6.18 8.06 -10.45
C LYS A 322 6.26 7.25 -9.15
N ALA A 323 5.15 6.67 -8.70
CA ALA A 323 5.09 5.86 -7.48
C ALA A 323 6.02 4.64 -7.57
N ILE A 324 5.97 3.89 -8.68
CA ILE A 324 6.84 2.73 -8.93
C ILE A 324 8.31 3.14 -8.89
N LYS A 325 8.66 4.23 -9.57
CA LYS A 325 10.05 4.72 -9.59
C LYS A 325 10.53 5.17 -8.21
N GLN A 326 9.66 5.84 -7.45
CA GLN A 326 9.98 6.33 -6.12
C GLN A 326 10.17 5.16 -5.14
N LYS A 327 9.27 4.18 -5.14
CA LYS A 327 9.37 2.99 -4.28
C LYS A 327 10.63 2.19 -4.57
N LYS A 328 10.97 1.99 -5.85
CA LYS A 328 12.24 1.35 -6.23
C LYS A 328 13.45 2.12 -5.68
N LYS A 329 13.43 3.46 -5.77
CA LYS A 329 14.51 4.28 -5.23
C LYS A 329 14.60 4.19 -3.70
N GLU A 330 13.47 4.14 -2.99
CA GLU A 330 13.41 3.98 -1.53
C GLU A 330 13.97 2.61 -1.12
N ILE A 331 13.59 1.55 -1.81
CA ILE A 331 14.15 0.21 -1.62
C ILE A 331 15.66 0.22 -1.90
N ASP A 332 16.08 0.81 -3.01
CA ASP A 332 17.50 0.92 -3.36
C ASP A 332 18.28 1.80 -2.35
N SER A 333 17.68 2.84 -1.78
CA SER A 333 18.30 3.74 -0.80
C SER A 333 18.22 3.21 0.64
N SER A 334 17.25 2.36 0.97
CA SER A 334 17.24 1.62 2.24
C SER A 334 18.37 0.58 2.31
N THR A 335 19.11 0.41 1.21
CA THR A 335 20.32 -0.41 1.12
C THR A 335 21.57 0.23 1.73
N ASP A 336 21.50 1.41 2.33
CA ASP A 336 22.59 1.95 3.15
C ASP A 336 22.66 1.30 4.57
N PHE A 337 21.69 0.41 4.89
CA PHE A 337 21.83 -0.46 6.04
C PHE A 337 22.73 -1.65 5.67
N TYR A 338 23.89 -1.69 6.27
CA TYR A 338 24.82 -2.81 6.12
C TYR A 338 25.12 -3.46 7.47
N LEU A 339 25.26 -4.78 7.42
CA LEU A 339 25.68 -5.58 8.56
C LEU A 339 27.21 -5.54 8.66
N PRO A 340 27.79 -5.13 9.79
CA PRO A 340 29.22 -5.17 9.97
C PRO A 340 29.71 -6.62 10.06
N VAL A 341 30.63 -6.98 9.19
CA VAL A 341 31.27 -8.29 9.15
C VAL A 341 32.70 -8.15 9.59
N TYR A 342 33.06 -8.77 10.69
CA TYR A 342 34.40 -8.84 11.23
C TYR A 342 35.02 -10.19 10.87
N ALA A 343 35.71 -10.20 9.75
CA ALA A 343 36.23 -11.41 9.16
C ALA A 343 37.67 -11.68 9.64
N ILE A 344 37.87 -12.79 10.33
CA ILE A 344 39.15 -13.19 10.90
C ILE A 344 39.99 -13.90 9.83
N ASN A 345 41.18 -13.39 9.55
CA ASN A 345 42.12 -14.00 8.60
C ASN A 345 43.56 -13.83 9.05
N MET A 346 44.36 -14.91 8.94
CA MET A 346 45.80 -14.83 9.16
C MET A 346 46.50 -14.12 8.00
N LYS A 347 47.40 -13.18 8.28
CA LYS A 347 48.11 -12.40 7.24
C LYS A 347 48.85 -13.30 6.24
N SER A 348 49.35 -14.43 6.69
CA SER A 348 50.03 -15.42 5.85
C SER A 348 49.12 -16.17 4.89
N ARG A 349 47.79 -16.20 5.15
CA ARG A 349 46.78 -16.94 4.37
C ARG A 349 46.13 -16.05 3.30
N THR A 350 46.89 -15.63 2.31
CA THR A 350 46.41 -14.73 1.24
C THR A 350 45.44 -15.40 0.29
N ASP A 351 45.49 -16.72 0.14
CA ASP A 351 44.55 -17.54 -0.63
C ASP A 351 43.17 -17.53 0.00
N ARG A 352 43.06 -17.78 1.31
CA ARG A 352 41.79 -17.73 2.05
C ARG A 352 41.24 -16.32 2.10
N ARG A 353 42.10 -15.30 2.23
CA ARG A 353 41.66 -13.89 2.14
C ARG A 353 41.01 -13.58 0.80
N LYS A 354 41.60 -14.01 -0.32
CA LYS A 354 41.01 -13.85 -1.65
C LYS A 354 39.67 -14.57 -1.79
N HIS A 355 39.56 -15.77 -1.21
CA HIS A 355 38.33 -16.53 -1.15
C HIS A 355 37.22 -15.73 -0.40
N LEU A 356 37.52 -15.28 0.81
CA LEU A 356 36.63 -14.49 1.64
C LEU A 356 36.16 -13.22 0.92
N GLU A 357 37.08 -12.42 0.38
CA GLU A 357 36.73 -11.19 -0.37
C GLU A 357 35.85 -11.49 -1.58
N LYS A 358 35.99 -12.66 -2.21
CA LYS A 358 35.12 -13.12 -3.30
C LYS A 358 33.69 -13.41 -2.83
N GLN A 359 33.50 -13.97 -1.62
CA GLN A 359 32.19 -14.27 -1.06
C GLN A 359 31.36 -13.00 -0.85
N PHE A 360 31.98 -11.91 -0.43
CA PHE A 360 31.30 -10.64 -0.14
C PHE A 360 31.26 -9.67 -1.34
N ARG A 361 31.95 -9.98 -2.44
CA ARG A 361 32.00 -9.11 -3.62
C ARG A 361 30.60 -8.87 -4.20
N GLY A 362 30.19 -7.61 -4.29
CA GLY A 362 28.91 -7.18 -4.84
C GLY A 362 27.71 -7.32 -3.90
N LYS A 363 27.92 -7.80 -2.69
CA LYS A 363 26.91 -7.87 -1.63
C LYS A 363 26.96 -6.58 -0.81
N LYS A 364 26.14 -5.60 -1.20
CA LYS A 364 26.12 -4.26 -0.60
C LYS A 364 25.55 -4.23 0.82
N GLU A 365 24.86 -5.28 1.22
CA GLU A 365 24.31 -5.49 2.56
C GLU A 365 25.34 -5.72 3.65
N PHE A 366 26.62 -5.85 3.29
CA PHE A 366 27.70 -6.09 4.24
C PHE A 366 28.76 -4.99 4.20
N SER A 367 29.24 -4.59 5.39
CA SER A 367 30.46 -3.82 5.58
C SER A 367 31.57 -4.76 6.07
N LEU A 368 32.45 -5.14 5.16
CA LEU A 368 33.51 -6.13 5.45
C LEU A 368 34.73 -5.48 6.09
N HIS A 369 35.04 -5.87 7.33
CA HIS A 369 36.22 -5.48 8.10
C HIS A 369 37.13 -6.70 8.30
N ILE A 370 38.30 -6.70 7.71
CA ILE A 370 39.27 -7.79 7.92
C ILE A 370 40.00 -7.59 9.25
N ILE A 371 39.88 -8.57 10.12
CA ILE A 371 40.58 -8.64 11.40
C ILE A 371 41.81 -9.54 11.24
N ASP A 372 42.98 -8.96 11.38
CA ASP A 372 44.21 -9.76 11.45
C ASP A 372 44.14 -10.70 12.65
N ALA A 373 44.19 -12.00 12.38
CA ALA A 373 44.11 -13.02 13.41
C ALA A 373 45.31 -12.90 14.39
N ILE A 374 45.05 -13.18 15.65
CA ILE A 374 46.09 -13.24 16.68
C ILE A 374 46.68 -14.63 16.62
N GLU A 375 47.97 -14.70 16.28
CA GLU A 375 48.73 -15.95 16.27
C GLU A 375 49.08 -16.38 17.69
N ASP A 376 48.80 -17.63 18.03
CA ASP A 376 49.10 -18.25 19.32
C ASP A 376 49.52 -19.69 19.10
N PRO A 377 50.50 -20.23 19.85
CA PRO A 377 50.90 -21.65 19.76
C PRO A 377 49.72 -22.61 19.98
N ASN A 378 48.72 -22.19 20.81
CA ASN A 378 47.41 -22.83 20.87
C ASN A 378 46.48 -22.14 19.88
N GLY A 379 46.29 -22.70 18.67
CA GLY A 379 45.43 -22.14 17.62
C GLY A 379 44.01 -21.84 18.08
N ARG A 380 43.44 -22.63 19.02
CA ARG A 380 42.13 -22.41 19.61
C ARG A 380 42.08 -21.09 20.40
N LEU A 381 43.12 -20.86 21.23
CA LEU A 381 43.26 -19.62 21.99
C LEU A 381 43.50 -18.42 21.05
N GLY A 382 44.26 -18.61 19.96
CA GLY A 382 44.48 -17.59 18.92
C GLY A 382 43.18 -17.15 18.26
N LEU A 383 42.33 -18.12 17.89
CA LEU A 383 40.98 -17.84 17.34
C LEU A 383 40.10 -17.07 18.36
N TRP A 384 40.05 -17.54 19.62
CA TRP A 384 39.28 -16.85 20.66
C TRP A 384 39.74 -15.40 20.88
N LYS A 385 41.04 -15.16 21.00
CA LYS A 385 41.61 -13.81 21.10
C LYS A 385 41.26 -12.94 19.91
N SER A 386 41.19 -13.52 18.72
CA SER A 386 40.76 -12.81 17.49
C SER A 386 39.27 -12.45 17.52
N MET A 387 38.41 -13.33 18.03
CA MET A 387 36.98 -13.03 18.25
C MET A 387 36.80 -11.94 19.30
N VAL A 388 37.51 -11.97 20.41
CA VAL A 388 37.50 -10.90 21.43
C VAL A 388 37.93 -9.55 20.82
N LYS A 389 38.95 -9.55 19.94
CA LYS A 389 39.39 -8.35 19.21
C LYS A 389 38.29 -7.84 18.28
N ALA A 390 37.60 -8.73 17.56
CA ALA A 390 36.47 -8.37 16.70
C ALA A 390 35.35 -7.71 17.51
N VAL A 391 34.95 -8.30 18.66
CA VAL A 391 33.92 -7.74 19.55
C VAL A 391 34.33 -6.36 20.09
N LYS A 392 35.57 -6.18 20.52
CA LYS A 392 36.09 -4.87 20.96
C LYS A 392 36.00 -3.83 19.85
N THR A 393 36.30 -4.23 18.61
CA THR A 393 36.21 -3.33 17.44
C THR A 393 34.75 -2.95 17.15
N ALA A 394 33.83 -3.90 17.20
CA ALA A 394 32.40 -3.66 17.02
C ALA A 394 31.85 -2.65 18.08
N ILE A 395 32.21 -2.85 19.35
CA ILE A 395 31.84 -1.92 20.43
C ILE A 395 32.39 -0.51 20.16
N SER A 396 33.65 -0.40 19.72
CA SER A 396 34.24 0.92 19.43
C SER A 396 33.60 1.62 18.23
N ASN A 397 33.04 0.85 17.31
CA ASN A 397 32.26 1.37 16.15
C ASN A 397 30.81 1.70 16.50
N GLY A 398 30.34 1.31 17.69
CA GLY A 398 28.96 1.52 18.12
C GLY A 398 27.96 0.50 17.56
N ASP A 399 28.44 -0.67 17.13
CA ASP A 399 27.59 -1.72 16.58
C ASP A 399 26.80 -2.43 17.70
N ASP A 400 25.50 -2.63 17.50
CA ASP A 400 24.64 -3.42 18.38
C ASP A 400 24.47 -4.87 17.91
N ILE A 401 24.83 -5.13 16.65
CA ILE A 401 24.85 -6.44 16.00
C ILE A 401 26.11 -6.54 15.15
N MET A 402 26.73 -7.69 15.12
CA MET A 402 27.90 -7.96 14.29
C MET A 402 27.89 -9.37 13.73
N ILE A 403 28.55 -9.56 12.61
CA ILE A 403 28.86 -10.89 12.07
C ILE A 403 30.36 -11.18 12.35
N ILE A 404 30.62 -12.24 13.05
CA ILE A 404 31.96 -12.83 13.08
C ILE A 404 32.02 -13.85 11.95
N CYS A 405 33.05 -13.71 11.09
CA CYS A 405 33.22 -14.58 9.93
C CYS A 405 34.66 -15.13 9.91
N GLU A 406 34.83 -16.41 9.58
CA GLU A 406 36.13 -17.01 9.34
C GLU A 406 36.46 -17.02 7.83
N ASP A 407 37.73 -17.14 7.49
CA ASP A 407 38.22 -17.00 6.12
C ASP A 407 37.91 -18.20 5.19
N ASP A 408 37.34 -19.26 5.75
CA ASP A 408 36.84 -20.44 5.02
C ASP A 408 35.30 -20.47 4.83
N HIS A 409 34.64 -19.39 5.20
CA HIS A 409 33.21 -19.20 4.96
C HIS A 409 32.87 -19.25 3.47
N THR A 410 31.76 -19.92 3.14
CA THR A 410 31.16 -19.92 1.81
C THR A 410 29.64 -19.81 1.92
N PHE A 411 29.05 -18.85 1.19
CA PHE A 411 27.60 -18.77 1.07
C PHE A 411 27.05 -19.96 0.27
N THR A 412 25.92 -20.50 0.75
CA THR A 412 25.19 -21.56 0.05
C THR A 412 24.33 -21.00 -1.08
N GLN A 413 23.71 -21.89 -1.87
CA GLN A 413 22.70 -21.49 -2.88
C GLN A 413 21.41 -20.93 -2.26
N ASP A 414 21.13 -21.24 -0.99
CA ASP A 414 19.94 -20.79 -0.26
C ASP A 414 20.12 -19.39 0.34
N TYR A 415 21.35 -18.83 0.22
CA TYR A 415 21.58 -17.46 0.64
C TYR A 415 20.83 -16.48 -0.23
N SER A 416 20.01 -15.63 0.41
CA SER A 416 19.56 -14.37 -0.15
C SER A 416 19.62 -13.27 0.92
N ARG A 417 19.74 -12.01 0.48
CA ARG A 417 19.70 -10.86 1.38
C ARG A 417 18.43 -10.88 2.25
N ASP A 418 17.28 -11.06 1.62
CA ASP A 418 16.00 -11.00 2.31
C ASP A 418 15.82 -12.14 3.31
N TYR A 419 16.30 -13.34 2.97
CA TYR A 419 16.30 -14.48 3.89
C TYR A 419 17.21 -14.22 5.11
N LEU A 420 18.39 -13.64 4.91
CA LEU A 420 19.28 -13.27 6.01
C LEU A 420 18.61 -12.24 6.93
N PHE A 421 18.11 -11.13 6.37
CA PHE A 421 17.52 -10.05 7.16
C PHE A 421 16.26 -10.48 7.90
N ALA A 422 15.36 -11.22 7.26
CA ALA A 422 14.16 -11.74 7.91
C ALA A 422 14.52 -12.57 9.16
N ASN A 423 15.50 -13.47 9.04
CA ASN A 423 15.93 -14.29 10.18
C ASN A 423 16.63 -13.48 11.28
N ILE A 424 17.37 -12.43 10.95
CA ILE A 424 18.01 -11.54 11.94
C ILE A 424 16.95 -10.73 12.70
N ILE A 425 16.01 -10.11 11.99
CA ILE A 425 14.92 -9.30 12.60
C ILE A 425 14.10 -10.15 13.56
N GLU A 426 13.62 -11.31 13.10
CA GLU A 426 12.85 -12.20 13.95
C GLU A 426 13.68 -12.79 15.12
N ALA A 427 14.99 -12.98 14.95
CA ALA A 427 15.87 -13.42 16.02
C ALA A 427 16.03 -12.34 17.11
N GLU A 428 16.17 -11.08 16.70
CA GLU A 428 16.24 -9.94 17.63
C GLU A 428 14.95 -9.77 18.43
N GLU A 429 13.78 -9.85 17.77
CA GLU A 429 12.46 -9.82 18.43
C GLU A 429 12.29 -10.95 19.46
N GLN A 430 12.94 -12.09 19.25
CA GLN A 430 12.96 -13.23 20.16
C GLN A 430 14.12 -13.19 21.18
N HIS A 431 14.86 -12.09 21.26
CA HIS A 431 15.99 -11.91 22.15
C HIS A 431 17.09 -12.99 22.01
N VAL A 432 17.37 -13.40 20.76
CA VAL A 432 18.46 -14.33 20.45
C VAL A 432 19.80 -13.64 20.69
N GLU A 433 20.71 -14.34 21.32
CA GLU A 433 22.06 -13.82 21.62
C GLU A 433 23.08 -14.18 20.52
N LEU A 434 22.85 -15.33 19.85
CA LEU A 434 23.67 -15.82 18.76
C LEU A 434 22.82 -16.54 17.73
N LEU A 435 22.96 -16.13 16.46
CA LEU A 435 22.33 -16.80 15.31
C LEU A 435 23.42 -17.30 14.35
N SER A 436 23.53 -18.62 14.18
CA SER A 436 24.48 -19.19 13.22
C SER A 436 23.90 -19.30 11.82
N GLY A 437 24.68 -18.93 10.81
CA GLY A 437 24.33 -19.11 9.39
C GLY A 437 24.41 -20.55 8.89
N GLY A 438 25.00 -21.44 9.69
CA GLY A 438 25.09 -22.87 9.44
C GLY A 438 26.07 -23.52 10.41
N ILE A 439 25.81 -24.75 10.79
CA ILE A 439 26.54 -25.49 11.84
C ILE A 439 27.02 -26.86 11.36
N GLY A 440 28.18 -27.29 11.83
CA GLY A 440 28.76 -28.59 11.52
C GLY A 440 28.26 -29.75 12.40
N GLY A 441 27.56 -29.45 13.50
CA GLY A 441 26.99 -30.44 14.42
C GLY A 441 26.12 -29.82 15.49
N PHE A 442 25.24 -30.64 16.10
CA PHE A 442 24.41 -30.29 17.24
C PHE A 442 23.94 -31.55 17.97
N GLY A 443 23.58 -31.44 19.25
CA GLY A 443 22.96 -32.52 20.00
C GLY A 443 21.44 -32.58 19.70
N HIS A 444 20.72 -31.58 20.18
CA HIS A 444 19.28 -31.42 20.01
C HIS A 444 18.99 -30.14 19.23
N ALA A 445 17.94 -30.16 18.40
CA ALA A 445 17.43 -29.00 17.70
C ALA A 445 15.92 -28.92 17.87
N ILE A 446 15.40 -27.75 18.25
CA ILE A 446 13.98 -27.47 18.44
C ILE A 446 13.56 -26.41 17.43
N PRO A 447 12.59 -26.68 16.54
CA PRO A 447 12.06 -25.65 15.62
C PRO A 447 11.38 -24.54 16.42
N VAL A 448 11.80 -23.29 16.20
CA VAL A 448 11.27 -22.09 16.85
C VAL A 448 10.44 -21.27 15.87
N SER A 449 10.83 -21.27 14.59
CA SER A 449 10.06 -20.72 13.49
C SER A 449 10.20 -21.60 12.25
N ALA A 450 9.63 -21.17 11.12
CA ALA A 450 9.76 -21.88 9.86
C ALA A 450 11.22 -22.15 9.45
N ASN A 451 12.14 -21.24 9.79
CA ASN A 451 13.52 -21.26 9.31
C ASN A 451 14.57 -21.19 10.42
N ARG A 452 14.19 -21.27 11.70
CA ARG A 452 15.15 -21.19 12.81
C ARG A 452 14.93 -22.31 13.81
N TYR A 453 16.06 -22.81 14.31
CA TYR A 453 16.12 -23.90 15.27
C TYR A 453 16.98 -23.48 16.45
N TRP A 454 16.42 -23.53 17.64
CA TRP A 454 17.21 -23.51 18.86
C TRP A 454 18.05 -24.78 18.93
N VAL A 455 19.34 -24.66 19.30
CA VAL A 455 20.26 -25.80 19.45
C VAL A 455 20.90 -25.77 20.82
N ASP A 456 21.14 -26.96 21.40
CA ASP A 456 21.75 -27.09 22.72
C ASP A 456 23.25 -26.71 22.68
N TRP A 457 23.96 -27.16 21.65
CA TRP A 457 25.34 -26.80 21.31
C TRP A 457 25.51 -26.85 19.79
N PHE A 458 26.60 -26.27 19.30
CA PHE A 458 26.92 -26.32 17.87
C PHE A 458 28.42 -26.38 17.61
N TRP A 459 28.82 -26.93 16.46
CA TRP A 459 30.15 -26.85 15.92
C TRP A 459 30.21 -25.87 14.75
N CYS A 460 31.42 -25.26 14.59
CA CYS A 460 31.78 -24.34 13.52
C CYS A 460 31.23 -22.92 13.71
N THR A 461 32.13 -21.98 13.61
CA THR A 461 31.91 -20.53 13.83
C THR A 461 32.17 -19.70 12.57
N GLN A 462 32.17 -20.36 11.39
CA GLN A 462 32.53 -19.75 10.11
C GLN A 462 31.69 -18.54 9.72
N PHE A 463 30.42 -18.43 10.24
CA PHE A 463 29.53 -17.30 10.00
C PHE A 463 28.49 -17.25 11.12
N ILE A 464 28.72 -16.41 12.10
CA ILE A 464 27.81 -16.23 13.24
C ILE A 464 27.43 -14.77 13.40
N ILE A 465 26.14 -14.54 13.61
CA ILE A 465 25.57 -13.24 13.96
C ILE A 465 25.53 -13.16 15.49
N VAL A 466 26.20 -12.17 16.05
CA VAL A 466 26.31 -11.94 17.49
C VAL A 466 25.58 -10.67 17.84
N PHE A 467 24.62 -10.76 18.76
CA PHE A 467 23.84 -9.64 19.25
C PHE A 467 24.49 -9.03 20.50
N LYS A 468 24.29 -7.75 20.72
CA LYS A 468 24.90 -6.96 21.81
C LYS A 468 24.88 -7.61 23.20
N PRO A 469 23.79 -8.30 23.65
CA PRO A 469 23.77 -8.95 24.95
C PRO A 469 24.91 -9.98 25.17
N LEU A 470 25.42 -10.59 24.09
CA LEU A 470 26.50 -11.58 24.17
C LEU A 470 27.88 -10.92 24.22
N PHE A 471 28.05 -9.67 23.80
CA PHE A 471 29.39 -9.01 23.72
C PHE A 471 30.15 -9.03 25.04
N ASN A 472 29.53 -8.59 26.13
CA ASN A 472 30.17 -8.57 27.45
C ASN A 472 30.50 -9.96 27.95
N LYS A 473 29.65 -10.96 27.71
CA LYS A 473 29.92 -12.35 28.09
C LYS A 473 31.17 -12.90 27.40
N ILE A 474 31.36 -12.55 26.11
CA ILE A 474 32.58 -12.92 25.35
C ILE A 474 33.83 -12.23 25.93
N LEU A 475 33.73 -10.93 26.27
CA LEU A 475 34.85 -10.16 26.79
C LEU A 475 35.31 -10.59 28.20
N GLU A 476 34.38 -11.04 29.03
CA GLU A 476 34.61 -11.42 30.42
C GLU A 476 35.09 -12.89 30.58
N TYR A 477 34.88 -13.72 29.55
CA TYR A 477 35.19 -15.13 29.62
C TYR A 477 36.73 -15.40 29.65
N GLN A 478 37.16 -16.21 30.61
CA GLN A 478 38.55 -16.65 30.75
C GLN A 478 38.73 -18.00 30.03
N PHE A 479 39.26 -17.97 28.82
CA PHE A 479 39.43 -19.13 27.96
C PHE A 479 40.47 -20.13 28.54
N GLN A 480 40.07 -21.37 28.71
CA GLN A 480 40.87 -22.44 29.28
C GLN A 480 41.64 -23.22 28.18
N GLU A 481 42.61 -24.04 28.56
CA GLU A 481 43.48 -24.74 27.63
C GLU A 481 42.72 -25.71 26.69
N ASP A 482 41.70 -26.38 27.22
CA ASP A 482 40.89 -27.37 26.49
C ASP A 482 39.68 -26.77 25.79
N ASP A 483 39.44 -25.48 25.93
CA ASP A 483 38.27 -24.83 25.33
C ASP A 483 38.38 -24.78 23.81
N THR A 484 37.22 -24.77 23.17
CA THR A 484 37.04 -24.43 21.75
C THR A 484 36.07 -23.23 21.63
N ALA A 485 36.23 -22.41 20.60
CA ALA A 485 35.44 -21.20 20.44
C ALA A 485 33.94 -21.50 20.32
N ASP A 486 33.56 -22.52 19.56
CA ASP A 486 32.18 -23.00 19.41
C ASP A 486 31.61 -23.59 20.71
N GLY A 487 32.44 -24.34 21.46
CA GLY A 487 32.08 -24.87 22.77
C GLY A 487 31.78 -23.76 23.77
N VAL A 488 32.70 -22.79 23.88
CA VAL A 488 32.52 -21.61 24.77
C VAL A 488 31.27 -20.80 24.39
N LEU A 489 31.09 -20.48 23.10
CA LEU A 489 29.92 -19.75 22.62
C LEU A 489 28.61 -20.53 22.87
N SER A 490 28.67 -21.88 22.77
CA SER A 490 27.51 -22.72 23.09
C SER A 490 27.12 -22.64 24.58
N VAL A 491 28.07 -22.37 25.46
CA VAL A 491 27.81 -22.20 26.90
C VAL A 491 27.35 -20.77 27.21
N LEU A 492 28.03 -19.77 26.67
CA LEU A 492 27.76 -18.35 26.93
C LEU A 492 26.40 -17.88 26.39
N ALA A 493 26.03 -18.31 25.19
CA ALA A 493 24.76 -17.97 24.56
C ALA A 493 23.68 -18.96 24.99
N THR A 494 22.83 -18.58 25.93
CA THR A 494 21.69 -19.41 26.35
C THR A 494 20.60 -19.45 25.28
N HIS A 495 20.39 -18.32 24.59
CA HIS A 495 19.48 -18.15 23.46
C HIS A 495 20.25 -18.16 22.14
N LYS A 496 20.64 -19.37 21.69
CA LYS A 496 21.36 -19.58 20.44
C LYS A 496 20.51 -20.37 19.45
N MET A 497 20.57 -19.95 18.19
CA MET A 497 19.82 -20.56 17.09
C MET A 497 20.70 -20.77 15.87
N THR A 498 20.30 -21.65 14.99
CA THR A 498 20.78 -21.76 13.62
C THR A 498 19.66 -21.56 12.62
N VAL A 499 19.97 -20.97 11.48
CA VAL A 499 19.04 -20.91 10.34
C VAL A 499 19.04 -22.23 9.58
N TYR A 500 17.90 -22.60 8.99
CA TYR A 500 17.81 -23.72 8.06
C TYR A 500 16.73 -23.44 7.00
N PRO A 501 17.02 -23.56 5.70
CA PRO A 501 18.30 -24.00 5.06
C PRO A 501 19.49 -23.11 5.44
N PHE A 502 20.69 -23.70 5.43
CA PHE A 502 21.89 -22.98 5.81
C PHE A 502 22.24 -21.84 4.85
N LEU A 503 22.59 -20.68 5.40
CA LEU A 503 23.13 -19.54 4.64
C LEU A 503 24.62 -19.71 4.32
N SER A 504 25.33 -20.44 5.19
CA SER A 504 26.77 -20.56 5.19
C SER A 504 27.22 -21.98 5.52
N ILE A 505 28.26 -22.40 4.84
CA ILE A 505 29.03 -23.60 5.14
C ILE A 505 30.52 -23.27 5.23
N GLN A 506 31.31 -24.18 5.77
CA GLN A 506 32.74 -24.07 5.83
C GLN A 506 33.38 -24.80 4.63
N THR A 507 34.28 -24.12 3.92
CA THR A 507 35.09 -24.72 2.86
C THR A 507 36.30 -25.43 3.43
N ASP A 508 36.52 -26.68 3.04
CA ASP A 508 37.71 -27.46 3.43
C ASP A 508 38.87 -27.13 2.50
N PHE A 509 39.89 -26.43 3.05
CA PHE A 509 41.13 -26.10 2.33
C PHE A 509 42.22 -27.18 2.49
N GLY A 510 41.89 -28.30 3.16
CA GLY A 510 42.82 -29.41 3.38
C GLY A 510 43.84 -29.21 4.49
N TYR A 511 43.73 -28.13 5.26
CA TYR A 511 44.53 -27.85 6.43
C TYR A 511 43.76 -26.96 7.43
N SER A 512 44.11 -27.07 8.73
CA SER A 512 43.53 -26.27 9.80
C SER A 512 44.58 -25.74 10.75
N ASP A 513 44.57 -24.44 11.04
CA ASP A 513 45.46 -23.82 12.01
C ASP A 513 44.91 -23.93 13.46
N VAL A 514 43.66 -24.38 13.61
CA VAL A 514 42.96 -24.49 14.90
C VAL A 514 42.88 -25.94 15.40
N THR A 515 42.63 -26.90 14.49
CA THR A 515 42.36 -28.30 14.87
C THR A 515 43.22 -29.26 14.04
N VAL A 516 44.30 -29.73 14.61
CA VAL A 516 45.29 -30.66 13.98
C VAL A 516 44.65 -31.98 13.51
N SER A 517 43.57 -32.43 14.13
CA SER A 517 42.84 -33.63 13.70
C SER A 517 42.20 -33.48 12.31
N ASN A 518 41.90 -32.26 11.84
CA ASN A 518 41.33 -32.01 10.52
C ASN A 518 42.35 -32.28 9.40
N ASP A 519 43.63 -32.13 9.67
CA ASP A 519 44.71 -32.41 8.70
C ASP A 519 44.83 -33.91 8.39
N ARG A 520 44.30 -34.79 9.25
CA ARG A 520 44.40 -36.25 9.11
C ARG A 520 43.22 -36.86 8.34
N CYS A 521 42.13 -36.13 8.16
CA CYS A 521 40.92 -36.65 7.53
C CYS A 521 40.34 -35.64 6.53
N GLN A 522 40.86 -35.66 5.31
CA GLN A 522 40.36 -34.81 4.21
C GLN A 522 38.86 -35.01 3.99
N GLY A 523 38.10 -33.91 3.86
CA GLY A 523 36.66 -33.93 3.68
C GLY A 523 35.83 -34.13 4.96
N LEU A 524 36.44 -34.12 6.16
CA LEU A 524 35.76 -34.32 7.42
C LEU A 524 34.73 -33.21 7.67
N ILE A 525 35.09 -31.95 7.44
CA ILE A 525 34.23 -30.78 7.62
C ILE A 525 33.00 -30.87 6.71
N SER A 526 33.21 -31.18 5.44
CA SER A 526 32.09 -31.35 4.47
C SER A 526 31.11 -32.44 4.91
N ARG A 527 31.61 -33.56 5.47
CA ARG A 527 30.75 -34.63 6.01
C ARG A 527 29.93 -34.17 7.22
N HIS A 528 30.51 -33.38 8.11
CA HIS A 528 29.81 -32.81 9.26
C HIS A 528 28.64 -31.94 8.82
N PHE A 529 28.83 -31.03 7.85
CA PHE A 529 27.77 -30.23 7.31
C PHE A 529 26.69 -31.06 6.61
N GLN A 530 27.06 -32.07 5.81
CA GLN A 530 26.11 -32.97 5.14
C GLN A 530 25.26 -33.78 6.14
N GLU A 531 25.88 -34.31 7.22
CA GLU A 531 25.14 -35.07 8.24
C GLU A 531 24.21 -34.16 9.01
N THR A 532 24.63 -32.94 9.33
CA THR A 532 23.83 -31.92 10.03
C THR A 532 22.67 -31.45 9.17
N ASP A 533 22.90 -31.19 7.88
CA ASP A 533 21.85 -30.87 6.92
C ASP A 533 20.81 -31.99 6.84
N ARG A 534 21.24 -33.26 6.72
CA ARG A 534 20.35 -34.40 6.69
C ARG A 534 19.47 -34.48 7.94
N ARG A 535 20.03 -34.26 9.14
CA ARG A 535 19.29 -34.29 10.42
C ARG A 535 18.29 -33.16 10.53
N LEU A 536 18.69 -31.92 10.20
CA LEU A 536 17.78 -30.76 10.23
C LEU A 536 16.68 -30.87 9.16
N LYS A 537 16.99 -31.38 7.97
CA LYS A 537 15.98 -31.64 6.94
C LYS A 537 14.89 -32.59 7.40
N MET A 538 15.22 -33.64 8.16
CA MET A 538 14.23 -34.52 8.75
C MET A 538 13.34 -33.80 9.76
N ILE A 539 13.93 -33.02 10.68
CA ILE A 539 13.20 -32.24 11.67
C ILE A 539 12.31 -31.20 10.96
N HIS A 540 12.84 -30.52 9.97
CA HIS A 540 12.15 -29.51 9.17
C HIS A 540 10.91 -30.08 8.47
N SER A 541 11.05 -31.26 7.81
CA SER A 541 9.93 -31.90 7.11
C SER A 541 8.81 -32.32 8.07
N VAL A 542 9.14 -32.78 9.27
CA VAL A 542 8.14 -33.12 10.30
C VAL A 542 7.46 -31.86 10.83
N SER A 543 8.22 -30.82 11.17
CA SER A 543 7.69 -29.56 11.69
C SER A 543 6.68 -28.91 10.72
N HIS A 544 7.02 -28.82 9.44
CA HIS A 544 6.12 -28.26 8.43
C HIS A 544 4.85 -29.11 8.24
N HIS A 545 4.96 -30.42 8.26
CA HIS A 545 3.79 -31.32 8.10
C HIS A 545 2.74 -31.12 9.21
N PHE A 546 3.13 -30.74 10.41
CA PHE A 546 2.22 -30.52 11.54
C PHE A 546 1.75 -29.06 11.68
N ASN A 547 2.46 -28.09 11.13
CA ASN A 547 2.05 -26.68 11.14
C ASN A 547 1.08 -26.32 10.00
N ASP A 548 1.00 -27.15 8.94
CA ASP A 548 0.05 -27.00 7.84
C ASP A 548 -1.32 -27.67 8.10
N LYS A 549 -1.54 -28.22 9.29
CA LYS A 549 -2.81 -28.78 9.77
C LYS A 549 -3.41 -27.92 10.86
#